data_6ae6b61c0c090e0696173850e685e3df
#
_entry.id   6ae6b61c0c090e0696173850e685e3df
#
_cell.length_a   1.000
_cell.length_b   1.000
_cell.length_c   1.000
_cell.angle_alpha   90.00
_cell.angle_beta   90.00
_cell.angle_gamma   90.00
#
_symmetry.space_group_name_H-M   'P 1'
#
loop_
_entity.id
_entity.type
_entity.pdbx_description
1 polymer ?
#
loop_
_entity_poly.entity_id
_entity_poly.type
_entity_poly.pdbx_seq_one_letter_code
_entity_poly.pdbx_strand_id
1 'polypeptide(L)' 'MSDGLPPQVRLANEISIQFAHLPFADGVERVATHMRQFWEPRMLRALLAYIDAGGPDLDPLAAAAAEHLRQPA' A
#
# COMPACT_ATOMS: atom_id res chain seq x y z
N MET A 1 -16.00 4.76 -11.89
CA MET A 1 -15.63 3.34 -11.89
C MET A 1 -14.16 3.22 -11.69
N SER A 2 -13.79 2.30 -10.86
CA SER A 2 -12.39 2.13 -10.53
C SER A 2 -11.72 1.06 -11.38
N ASP A 3 -12.28 0.80 -12.54
CA ASP A 3 -11.83 -0.31 -13.37
C ASP A 3 -10.42 -0.14 -13.90
N GLY A 4 -9.91 1.08 -13.90
CA GLY A 4 -8.57 1.33 -14.41
C GLY A 4 -7.45 1.10 -13.42
N LEU A 5 -7.78 0.81 -12.16
CA LEU A 5 -6.73 0.64 -11.16
C LEU A 5 -6.04 -0.71 -11.29
N PRO A 6 -4.71 -0.74 -11.24
CA PRO A 6 -3.99 -2.01 -11.21
C PRO A 6 -4.40 -2.83 -9.99
N PRO A 7 -4.33 -4.16 -10.09
CA PRO A 7 -4.72 -5.02 -8.98
C PRO A 7 -4.00 -4.73 -7.68
N GLN A 8 -2.72 -4.43 -7.72
CA GLN A 8 -1.97 -4.16 -6.49
C GLN A 8 -2.45 -2.87 -5.82
N VAL A 9 -2.89 -1.90 -6.61
CA VAL A 9 -3.41 -0.65 -6.04
C VAL A 9 -4.75 -0.91 -5.38
N ARG A 10 -5.61 -1.68 -6.05
CA ARG A 10 -6.91 -2.00 -5.49
C ARG A 10 -6.80 -2.79 -4.19
N LEU A 11 -5.90 -3.76 -4.16
CA LEU A 11 -5.67 -4.55 -2.95
C LEU A 11 -5.10 -3.69 -1.82
N ALA A 12 -4.18 -2.78 -2.16
CA ALA A 12 -3.62 -1.89 -1.16
C ALA A 12 -4.68 -1.00 -0.54
N ASN A 13 -5.59 -0.48 -1.39
CA ASN A 13 -6.68 0.35 -0.88
C ASN A 13 -7.62 -0.46 0.01
N GLU A 14 -7.89 -1.69 -0.36
CA GLU A 14 -8.79 -2.54 0.43
C GLU A 14 -8.23 -2.85 1.80
N ILE A 15 -6.95 -3.18 1.88
CA ILE A 15 -6.37 -3.47 3.19
C ILE A 15 -6.29 -2.21 4.04
N SER A 16 -6.09 -1.05 3.41
CA SER A 16 -6.04 0.20 4.14
C SER A 16 -7.36 0.53 4.82
N ILE A 17 -8.47 0.22 4.17
CA ILE A 17 -9.79 0.45 4.75
C ILE A 17 -9.95 -0.29 6.07
N GLN A 18 -9.41 -1.51 6.15
CA GLN A 18 -9.56 -2.32 7.34
C GLN A 18 -8.86 -1.72 8.56
N PHE A 19 -7.85 -0.90 8.34
CA PHE A 19 -7.09 -0.30 9.44
C PHE A 19 -7.27 1.21 9.52
N ALA A 20 -8.23 1.76 8.78
CA ALA A 20 -8.46 3.20 8.76
C ALA A 20 -8.94 3.75 10.11
N HIS A 21 -9.49 2.89 10.97
CA HIS A 21 -9.98 3.30 12.28
C HIS A 21 -8.86 3.51 13.30
N LEU A 22 -7.66 3.08 12.99
CA LEU A 22 -6.52 3.23 13.89
C LEU A 22 -5.86 4.59 13.70
N PRO A 23 -5.11 5.06 14.70
CA PRO A 23 -4.23 6.20 14.45
C PRO A 23 -3.35 5.92 13.24
N PHE A 24 -3.05 6.96 12.48
CA PHE A 24 -2.40 6.77 11.18
C PHE A 24 -1.11 5.95 11.29
N ALA A 25 -0.26 6.27 12.27
CA ALA A 25 1.01 5.56 12.42
C ALA A 25 0.79 4.07 12.69
N ASP A 26 -0.22 3.75 13.50
CA ASP A 26 -0.52 2.36 13.79
C ASP A 26 -1.04 1.65 12.55
N GLY A 27 -1.88 2.34 11.78
CA GLY A 27 -2.39 1.78 10.53
C GLY A 27 -1.27 1.51 9.55
N VAL A 28 -0.31 2.42 9.45
CA VAL A 28 0.84 2.22 8.56
C VAL A 28 1.58 0.93 8.92
N GLU A 29 1.81 0.70 10.20
CA GLU A 29 2.51 -0.50 10.62
C GLU A 29 1.72 -1.76 10.32
N ARG A 30 0.40 -1.71 10.54
CA ARG A 30 -0.44 -2.87 10.27
C ARG A 30 -0.48 -3.20 8.79
N VAL A 31 -0.65 -2.20 7.95
CA VAL A 31 -0.69 -2.42 6.51
C VAL A 31 0.67 -2.90 6.01
N ALA A 32 1.76 -2.29 6.50
CA ALA A 32 3.10 -2.71 6.10
C ALA A 32 3.37 -4.15 6.50
N THR A 33 2.98 -4.53 7.72
CA THR A 33 3.15 -5.91 8.19
C THR A 33 2.37 -6.88 7.30
N HIS A 34 1.13 -6.52 6.96
CA HIS A 34 0.33 -7.35 6.08
C HIS A 34 1.02 -7.57 4.74
N MET A 35 1.50 -6.48 4.14
CA MET A 35 2.18 -6.58 2.86
C MET A 35 3.43 -7.42 2.95
N ARG A 36 4.21 -7.25 4.02
CA ARG A 36 5.44 -8.01 4.19
C ARG A 36 5.15 -9.51 4.29
N GLN A 37 4.06 -9.87 4.94
CA GLN A 37 3.73 -11.27 5.16
C GLN A 37 3.05 -11.92 3.96
N PHE A 38 2.23 -11.17 3.22
CA PHE A 38 1.35 -11.78 2.24
C PHE A 38 1.62 -11.37 0.80
N TRP A 39 2.35 -10.28 0.57
CA TRP A 39 2.62 -9.80 -0.78
C TRP A 39 3.96 -10.34 -1.26
N GLU A 40 3.99 -10.74 -2.53
CA GLU A 40 5.25 -11.08 -3.16
C GLU A 40 6.07 -9.81 -3.40
N PRO A 41 7.40 -9.92 -3.34
CA PRO A 41 8.24 -8.75 -3.60
C PRO A 41 7.94 -8.04 -4.92
N ARG A 42 7.58 -8.81 -5.96
CA ARG A 42 7.23 -8.22 -7.25
C ARG A 42 6.03 -7.30 -7.12
N MET A 43 5.05 -7.72 -6.34
CA MET A 43 3.83 -6.95 -6.15
C MET A 43 4.11 -5.65 -5.42
N LEU A 44 4.95 -5.71 -4.40
CA LEU A 44 5.34 -4.52 -3.66
C LEU A 44 6.12 -3.57 -4.55
N ARG A 45 7.04 -4.09 -5.36
CA ARG A 45 7.79 -3.24 -6.28
C ARG A 45 6.88 -2.56 -7.29
N ALA A 46 5.84 -3.28 -7.76
CA ALA A 46 4.89 -2.69 -8.69
C ALA A 46 4.12 -1.54 -8.03
N LEU A 47 3.77 -1.71 -6.76
CA LEU A 47 3.08 -0.65 -6.04
C LEU A 47 3.99 0.57 -5.87
N LEU A 48 5.25 0.35 -5.52
CA LEU A 48 6.20 1.44 -5.37
C LEU A 48 6.43 2.18 -6.68
N ALA A 49 6.51 1.44 -7.78
CA ALA A 49 6.64 2.05 -9.10
C ALA A 49 5.41 2.90 -9.44
N TYR A 50 4.25 2.43 -9.07
CA TYR A 50 3.02 3.18 -9.28
C TYR A 50 3.04 4.50 -8.50
N ILE A 51 3.50 4.45 -7.25
CA ILE A 51 3.64 5.64 -6.43
C ILE A 51 4.61 6.62 -7.06
N ASP A 52 5.75 6.11 -7.53
CA ASP A 52 6.79 6.95 -8.13
C ASP A 52 6.30 7.62 -9.41
N ALA A 53 5.35 7.01 -10.08
CA ALA A 53 4.78 7.55 -11.32
C ALA A 53 3.64 8.54 -11.08
N GLY A 54 3.39 8.91 -9.84
CA GLY A 54 2.34 9.85 -9.50
C GLY A 54 1.17 9.26 -8.75
N GLY A 55 1.03 7.95 -8.76
CA GLY A 55 0.16 7.17 -7.90
C GLY A 55 -1.25 7.68 -7.61
N PRO A 56 -2.04 8.09 -8.63
CA PRO A 56 -3.37 8.61 -8.31
C PRO A 56 -4.25 7.52 -7.70
N ASP A 57 -5.20 7.98 -6.88
CA ASP A 57 -6.24 7.10 -6.30
C ASP A 57 -5.72 6.05 -5.34
N LEU A 58 -4.49 6.19 -4.87
CA LEU A 58 -3.97 5.30 -3.85
C LEU A 58 -4.24 5.91 -2.47
N ASP A 59 -4.79 5.08 -1.58
CA ASP A 59 -5.06 5.50 -0.21
C ASP A 59 -3.77 5.98 0.45
N PRO A 60 -3.79 7.14 1.12
CA PRO A 60 -2.57 7.63 1.80
C PRO A 60 -1.99 6.65 2.79
N LEU A 61 -2.83 5.84 3.44
CA LEU A 61 -2.34 4.85 4.39
C LEU A 61 -1.53 3.78 3.65
N ALA A 62 -2.03 3.33 2.49
CA ALA A 62 -1.32 2.35 1.70
C ALA A 62 -0.01 2.91 1.17
N ALA A 63 -0.03 4.17 0.74
CA ALA A 63 1.18 4.81 0.23
C ALA A 63 2.24 4.90 1.31
N ALA A 64 1.85 5.30 2.52
CA ALA A 64 2.79 5.40 3.63
C ALA A 64 3.35 4.04 4.02
N ALA A 65 2.51 3.00 4.00
CA ALA A 65 2.95 1.66 4.32
C ALA A 65 3.97 1.14 3.31
N ALA A 66 3.70 1.38 2.02
CA ALA A 66 4.62 0.97 0.98
C ALA A 66 5.96 1.68 1.11
N GLU A 67 5.92 2.98 1.41
CA GLU A 67 7.16 3.74 1.62
C GLU A 67 7.94 3.20 2.81
N HIS A 68 7.22 2.80 3.85
CA HIS A 68 7.86 2.21 5.02
C HIS A 68 8.65 0.95 4.62
N LEU A 69 8.13 0.18 3.68
CA LEU A 69 8.77 -1.04 3.23
C LEU A 69 9.84 -0.80 2.17
N ARG A 70 9.91 0.40 1.62
CA ARG A 70 10.95 0.76 0.65
C ARG A 70 12.32 0.82 1.32
N GLN A 71 12.37 0.98 2.61
CA GLN A 71 13.60 1.18 3.34
C GLN A 71 14.61 0.09 3.04
N PRO A 72 15.80 0.45 2.62
CA PRO A 72 16.85 -0.55 2.49
C PRO A 72 17.24 -1.07 3.86
N ALA A 73 17.66 -2.26 3.87
CA ALA A 73 18.06 -2.88 5.13
C ALA A 73 19.26 -2.15 5.73
#